data_4e4f9ad2ac110c1c1739a577a0fcbfef
#
_entry.id   4e4f9ad2ac110c1c1739a577a0fcbfef
#
_cell.length_a   1.000
_cell.length_b   1.000
_cell.length_c   1.000
_cell.angle_alpha   90.00
_cell.angle_beta   90.00
_cell.angle_gamma   90.00
#
_symmetry.space_group_name_H-M   'P 1'
#
loop_
_entity.id
_entity.type
_entity.pdbx_description
1 polymer ?
#
loop_
_entity_poly.entity_id
_entity_poly.type
_entity_poly.pdbx_seq_one_letter_code
_entity_poly.pdbx_strand_id
1 'polypeptide(L)'
;MLGLVKTALQKPYTFIVLAIFICIIGPMAALRTPTDVFPDIGIPVVAVVWQYNGLSPDAMAGRVIYTYERSLSTTVNDIEHIESQSLPGMGIVKIFFQPGVDIRTANAQVTAVSQTVLKQMPPGITPPLILNYSASTVPILQLAFSSPSLSEAKIRDLVQNNIRLPLSALPGLAMPTPMGGKQRQITLDLDPQALAAKGLSAQDVGNALALQNQIIPVGTAKLGPNEYTILLNNSPKAIDELNDLPIKTVDGAIITIGQVAHVRDGSPPQTNIVRVDGHRAVLM
;
A
#
# COMPACT_ATOMS: atom_id res chain seq x y z
N MET A 1 37.73 -38.53 29.42
CA MET A 1 37.11 -39.48 28.46
C MET A 1 37.02 -40.90 29.04
N LEU A 2 38.02 -41.43 29.68
CA LEU A 2 38.02 -42.79 30.29
C LEU A 2 36.89 -42.98 31.32
N GLY A 3 36.51 -41.98 32.11
CA GLY A 3 35.45 -42.09 33.11
C GLY A 3 34.05 -42.36 32.49
N LEU A 4 33.73 -41.72 31.37
CA LEU A 4 32.47 -41.92 30.65
C LEU A 4 32.37 -43.35 30.09
N VAL A 5 33.46 -43.86 29.51
CA VAL A 5 33.53 -45.23 28.97
C VAL A 5 33.36 -46.24 30.08
N LYS A 6 34.02 -46.03 31.25
CA LYS A 6 33.91 -46.92 32.41
C LYS A 6 32.48 -46.93 32.96
N THR A 7 31.82 -45.81 33.04
CA THR A 7 30.41 -45.70 33.47
C THR A 7 29.48 -46.38 32.48
N ALA A 8 29.73 -46.24 31.17
CA ALA A 8 28.94 -46.89 30.12
C ALA A 8 29.03 -48.42 30.20
N LEU A 9 30.22 -48.95 30.47
CA LEU A 9 30.43 -50.39 30.64
C LEU A 9 29.83 -50.94 31.95
N GLN A 10 29.77 -50.14 33.00
CA GLN A 10 29.18 -50.53 34.29
C GLN A 10 27.64 -50.44 34.30
N LYS A 11 27.04 -49.57 33.48
CA LYS A 11 25.57 -49.39 33.39
C LYS A 11 25.07 -49.41 31.94
N PRO A 12 25.18 -50.54 31.23
CA PRO A 12 24.90 -50.61 29.79
C PRO A 12 23.44 -50.26 29.45
N TYR A 13 22.50 -50.65 30.29
CA TYR A 13 21.07 -50.36 30.03
C TYR A 13 20.74 -48.86 29.98
N THR A 14 21.39 -48.04 30.79
CA THR A 14 21.21 -46.61 30.80
C THR A 14 21.62 -45.97 29.47
N PHE A 15 22.74 -46.46 28.90
CA PHE A 15 23.23 -45.97 27.62
C PHE A 15 22.41 -46.48 26.45
N ILE A 16 21.85 -47.70 26.54
CA ILE A 16 20.93 -48.24 25.54
C ILE A 16 19.64 -47.39 25.51
N VAL A 17 19.06 -47.08 26.68
CA VAL A 17 17.88 -46.23 26.78
C VAL A 17 18.16 -44.82 26.23
N LEU A 18 19.33 -44.25 26.57
CA LEU A 18 19.75 -42.94 26.04
C LEU A 18 19.87 -42.95 24.50
N ALA A 19 20.49 -44.02 23.95
CA ALA A 19 20.63 -44.19 22.52
C ALA A 19 19.27 -44.28 21.80
N ILE A 20 18.34 -45.06 22.35
CA ILE A 20 16.96 -45.16 21.84
C ILE A 20 16.28 -43.79 21.90
N PHE A 21 16.46 -43.04 22.99
CA PHE A 21 15.88 -41.73 23.16
C PHE A 21 16.40 -40.73 22.09
N ILE A 22 17.69 -40.74 21.81
CA ILE A 22 18.32 -39.95 20.75
C ILE A 22 17.78 -40.37 19.37
N CYS A 23 17.65 -41.68 19.11
CA CYS A 23 17.08 -42.18 17.86
C CYS A 23 15.62 -41.81 17.64
N ILE A 24 14.85 -41.59 18.70
CA ILE A 24 13.45 -41.13 18.61
C ILE A 24 13.36 -39.61 18.49
N ILE A 25 14.08 -38.88 19.35
CA ILE A 25 14.03 -37.41 19.39
C ILE A 25 14.68 -36.80 18.14
N GLY A 26 15.78 -37.38 17.64
CA GLY A 26 16.49 -36.86 16.48
C GLY A 26 15.60 -36.72 15.24
N PRO A 27 14.97 -37.78 14.74
CA PRO A 27 14.05 -37.71 13.63
C PRO A 27 12.85 -36.82 13.91
N MET A 28 12.29 -36.85 15.12
CA MET A 28 11.15 -35.99 15.49
C MET A 28 11.52 -34.51 15.49
N ALA A 29 12.70 -34.15 15.94
CA ALA A 29 13.22 -32.78 15.87
C ALA A 29 13.46 -32.37 14.43
N ALA A 30 14.08 -33.23 13.61
CA ALA A 30 14.31 -32.95 12.19
C ALA A 30 13.01 -32.71 11.41
N LEU A 31 11.97 -33.50 11.66
CA LEU A 31 10.66 -33.36 11.03
C LEU A 31 9.90 -32.12 11.49
N ARG A 32 10.21 -31.60 12.68
CA ARG A 32 9.58 -30.38 13.22
C ARG A 32 10.36 -29.11 12.95
N THR A 33 11.57 -29.22 12.46
CA THR A 33 12.40 -28.07 12.12
C THR A 33 11.81 -27.38 10.89
N PRO A 34 11.37 -26.11 10.99
CA PRO A 34 10.88 -25.39 9.85
C PRO A 34 12.00 -25.25 8.82
N THR A 35 11.70 -25.60 7.59
CA THR A 35 12.62 -25.44 6.45
C THR A 35 12.15 -24.28 5.61
N ASP A 36 13.00 -23.28 5.43
CA ASP A 36 12.76 -22.14 4.58
C ASP A 36 14.01 -21.86 3.72
N VAL A 37 13.83 -21.17 2.60
CA VAL A 37 14.92 -20.74 1.72
C VAL A 37 15.79 -19.70 2.45
N PHE A 38 15.16 -18.81 3.21
CA PHE A 38 15.80 -17.86 4.09
C PHE A 38 15.25 -18.05 5.51
N PRO A 39 16.09 -18.39 6.48
CA PRO A 39 15.64 -18.51 7.86
C PRO A 39 15.07 -17.15 8.33
N ASP A 40 13.92 -17.19 8.98
CA ASP A 40 13.40 -16.02 9.65
C ASP A 40 14.33 -15.66 10.82
N ILE A 41 15.10 -14.59 10.64
CA ILE A 41 16.05 -14.11 11.65
C ILE A 41 15.34 -13.38 12.79
N GLY A 42 14.00 -13.23 12.69
CA GLY A 42 13.20 -12.67 13.77
C GLY A 42 13.53 -11.20 14.10
N ILE A 43 14.15 -10.46 13.18
CA ILE A 43 14.38 -9.03 13.36
C ILE A 43 13.06 -8.31 13.05
N PRO A 44 12.41 -7.72 14.05
CA PRO A 44 11.17 -7.00 13.83
C PRO A 44 11.45 -5.67 13.11
N VAL A 45 10.87 -5.51 11.92
CA VAL A 45 10.99 -4.28 11.13
C VAL A 45 9.61 -3.75 10.79
N VAL A 46 9.40 -2.47 11.04
CA VAL A 46 8.18 -1.75 10.66
C VAL A 46 8.52 -0.75 9.58
N ALA A 47 7.86 -0.85 8.43
CA ALA A 47 7.97 0.13 7.36
C ALA A 47 6.78 1.09 7.39
N VAL A 48 7.05 2.38 7.35
CA VAL A 48 6.05 3.44 7.34
C VAL A 48 6.19 4.23 6.06
N VAL A 49 5.10 4.33 5.30
CA VAL A 49 5.09 5.03 4.02
C VAL A 49 4.20 6.26 4.13
N TRP A 50 4.84 7.43 4.05
CA TRP A 50 4.17 8.72 3.95
C TRP A 50 3.95 9.10 2.50
N GLN A 51 2.77 9.63 2.18
CA GLN A 51 2.42 10.09 0.83
C GLN A 51 1.97 11.54 0.89
N TYR A 52 2.58 12.37 0.06
CA TYR A 52 2.21 13.76 -0.15
C TYR A 52 2.53 14.17 -1.58
N ASN A 53 1.56 14.00 -2.46
CA ASN A 53 1.74 14.21 -3.89
C ASN A 53 2.17 15.66 -4.20
N GLY A 54 3.15 15.79 -5.10
CA GLY A 54 3.65 17.09 -5.55
C GLY A 54 4.85 17.62 -4.75
N LEU A 55 5.25 16.97 -3.65
CA LEU A 55 6.44 17.37 -2.90
C LEU A 55 7.71 16.84 -3.57
N SER A 56 8.75 17.69 -3.66
CA SER A 56 10.08 17.24 -4.09
C SER A 56 10.74 16.33 -3.02
N PRO A 57 11.71 15.47 -3.39
CA PRO A 57 12.42 14.63 -2.42
C PRO A 57 13.03 15.41 -1.25
N ASP A 58 13.67 16.54 -1.53
CA ASP A 58 14.28 17.39 -0.49
C ASP A 58 13.23 17.98 0.46
N ALA A 59 12.10 18.44 -0.08
CA ALA A 59 11.01 18.96 0.72
C ALA A 59 10.33 17.83 1.53
N MET A 60 10.23 16.62 0.96
CA MET A 60 9.72 15.44 1.65
C MET A 60 10.65 15.06 2.81
N ALA A 61 11.96 15.02 2.58
CA ALA A 61 12.96 14.77 3.61
C ALA A 61 12.89 15.79 4.76
N GLY A 62 12.91 17.09 4.44
CA GLY A 62 12.98 18.14 5.45
C GLY A 62 11.67 18.39 6.21
N ARG A 63 10.52 18.30 5.54
CA ARG A 63 9.22 18.67 6.15
C ARG A 63 8.45 17.50 6.75
N VAL A 64 8.64 16.30 6.22
CA VAL A 64 7.87 15.11 6.64
C VAL A 64 8.78 14.13 7.36
N ILE A 65 9.81 13.62 6.68
CA ILE A 65 10.62 12.52 7.19
C ILE A 65 11.43 12.92 8.42
N TYR A 66 12.14 14.05 8.37
CA TYR A 66 12.93 14.53 9.51
C TYR A 66 12.08 14.72 10.79
N THR A 67 10.91 15.33 10.66
CA THR A 67 9.99 15.53 11.79
C THR A 67 9.51 14.20 12.35
N TYR A 68 9.23 13.25 11.47
CA TYR A 68 8.77 11.92 11.85
C TYR A 68 9.87 11.11 12.55
N GLU A 69 11.08 11.04 11.98
CA GLU A 69 12.23 10.36 12.57
C GLU A 69 12.57 10.88 13.97
N ARG A 70 12.56 12.20 14.12
CA ARG A 70 12.79 12.85 15.42
C ARG A 70 11.75 12.41 16.45
N SER A 71 10.49 12.32 16.05
CA SER A 71 9.42 11.89 16.96
C SER A 71 9.53 10.40 17.31
N LEU A 72 9.89 9.55 16.33
CA LEU A 72 10.13 8.13 16.55
C LEU A 72 11.27 7.92 17.54
N SER A 73 12.40 8.55 17.32
CA SER A 73 13.62 8.37 18.16
C SER A 73 13.42 8.78 19.60
N THR A 74 12.47 9.67 19.90
CA THR A 74 12.19 10.15 21.25
C THR A 74 11.05 9.42 21.98
N THR A 75 10.17 8.74 21.23
CA THR A 75 8.91 8.23 21.80
C THR A 75 8.76 6.72 21.68
N VAL A 76 9.37 6.10 20.66
CA VAL A 76 9.29 4.66 20.44
C VAL A 76 10.47 3.98 21.11
N ASN A 77 10.20 2.92 21.88
CA ASN A 77 11.23 2.18 22.60
C ASN A 77 11.87 1.09 21.73
N ASP A 78 13.06 0.68 22.13
CA ASP A 78 13.77 -0.47 21.60
C ASP A 78 14.10 -0.40 20.09
N ILE A 79 14.21 0.82 19.54
CA ILE A 79 14.71 1.02 18.19
C ILE A 79 16.21 0.73 18.16
N GLU A 80 16.63 -0.11 17.21
CA GLU A 80 18.04 -0.34 16.91
C GLU A 80 18.57 0.78 15.99
N HIS A 81 17.91 0.97 14.84
CA HIS A 81 18.22 2.05 13.91
C HIS A 81 17.02 2.35 13.00
N ILE A 82 17.10 3.48 12.31
CA ILE A 82 16.08 3.93 11.35
C ILE A 82 16.76 4.18 10.01
N GLU A 83 16.17 3.64 8.95
CA GLU A 83 16.55 3.95 7.57
C GLU A 83 15.40 4.69 6.89
N SER A 84 15.71 5.76 6.16
CA SER A 84 14.69 6.48 5.42
C SER A 84 15.09 6.76 3.97
N GLN A 85 14.09 6.82 3.12
CA GLN A 85 14.24 7.15 1.71
C GLN A 85 13.15 8.14 1.30
N SER A 86 13.56 9.29 0.79
CA SER A 86 12.66 10.31 0.26
C SER A 86 12.63 10.26 -1.26
N LEU A 87 11.43 10.10 -1.81
CA LEU A 87 11.13 10.05 -3.23
C LEU A 87 10.16 11.19 -3.58
N PRO A 88 9.95 11.52 -4.87
CA PRO A 88 8.95 12.50 -5.27
C PRO A 88 7.55 12.11 -4.78
N GLY A 89 7.00 12.90 -3.86
CA GLY A 89 5.67 12.67 -3.27
C GLY A 89 5.55 11.49 -2.32
N MET A 90 6.65 10.80 -1.97
CA MET A 90 6.64 9.63 -1.09
C MET A 90 7.86 9.61 -0.18
N GLY A 91 7.65 9.26 1.09
CA GLY A 91 8.72 9.00 2.04
C GLY A 91 8.55 7.63 2.68
N ILE A 92 9.60 6.84 2.68
CA ILE A 92 9.62 5.48 3.26
C ILE A 92 10.56 5.52 4.45
N VAL A 93 10.07 5.09 5.61
CA VAL A 93 10.85 4.97 6.84
C VAL A 93 10.79 3.54 7.31
N LYS A 94 11.92 2.87 7.40
CA LYS A 94 12.08 1.54 7.96
C LYS A 94 12.64 1.67 9.36
N ILE A 95 11.95 1.10 10.32
CA ILE A 95 12.29 1.13 11.74
C ILE A 95 12.71 -0.29 12.12
N PHE A 96 13.98 -0.45 12.45
CA PHE A 96 14.54 -1.71 12.91
C PHE A 96 14.53 -1.73 14.44
N PHE A 97 13.98 -2.78 15.00
CA PHE A 97 13.89 -2.95 16.45
C PHE A 97 14.91 -3.97 16.94
N GLN A 98 15.22 -3.90 18.23
CA GLN A 98 16.11 -4.85 18.88
C GLN A 98 15.57 -6.28 18.76
N PRO A 99 16.45 -7.29 18.65
CA PRO A 99 16.03 -8.70 18.62
C PRO A 99 15.17 -9.06 19.83
N GLY A 100 14.05 -9.74 19.59
CA GLY A 100 13.12 -10.18 20.63
C GLY A 100 12.00 -9.21 20.99
N VAL A 101 11.96 -8.04 20.37
CA VAL A 101 10.84 -7.09 20.54
C VAL A 101 9.57 -7.65 19.88
N ASP A 102 8.43 -7.58 20.58
CA ASP A 102 7.14 -7.96 19.99
C ASP A 102 6.70 -6.95 18.93
N ILE A 103 6.63 -7.41 17.69
CA ILE A 103 6.24 -6.59 16.53
C ILE A 103 4.85 -5.95 16.69
N ARG A 104 3.95 -6.56 17.45
CA ARG A 104 2.62 -6.00 17.70
C ARG A 104 2.70 -4.77 18.59
N THR A 105 3.51 -4.83 19.64
CA THR A 105 3.77 -3.70 20.53
C THR A 105 4.48 -2.58 19.78
N ALA A 106 5.50 -2.91 18.97
CA ALA A 106 6.19 -1.96 18.11
C ALA A 106 5.22 -1.25 17.15
N ASN A 107 4.35 -2.00 16.46
CA ASN A 107 3.33 -1.43 15.58
C ASN A 107 2.37 -0.49 16.30
N ALA A 108 1.93 -0.85 17.52
CA ALA A 108 1.04 0.00 18.30
C ALA A 108 1.71 1.34 18.67
N GLN A 109 2.98 1.32 19.09
CA GLN A 109 3.75 2.51 19.40
C GLN A 109 3.96 3.38 18.14
N VAL A 110 4.41 2.79 17.03
CA VAL A 110 4.63 3.49 15.76
C VAL A 110 3.33 4.12 15.25
N THR A 111 2.21 3.42 15.38
CA THR A 111 0.89 3.94 14.99
C THR A 111 0.48 5.12 15.85
N ALA A 112 0.64 5.04 17.17
CA ALA A 112 0.30 6.12 18.10
C ALA A 112 1.14 7.38 17.82
N VAL A 113 2.45 7.22 17.58
CA VAL A 113 3.34 8.32 17.21
C VAL A 113 2.95 8.91 15.86
N SER A 114 2.65 8.09 14.86
CA SER A 114 2.23 8.55 13.54
C SER A 114 0.98 9.42 13.59
N GLN A 115 -0.01 9.05 14.39
CA GLN A 115 -1.24 9.84 14.59
C GLN A 115 -0.96 11.17 15.31
N THR A 116 -0.05 11.16 16.26
CA THR A 116 0.32 12.38 17.02
C THR A 116 1.06 13.37 16.13
N VAL A 117 2.03 12.87 15.36
CA VAL A 117 2.89 13.69 14.49
C VAL A 117 2.10 14.24 13.29
N LEU A 118 1.02 13.59 12.87
CA LEU A 118 0.18 14.04 11.77
C LEU A 118 -0.29 15.50 11.95
N LYS A 119 -0.52 15.93 13.19
CA LYS A 119 -0.91 17.32 13.51
C LYS A 119 0.21 18.35 13.27
N GLN A 120 1.46 17.92 13.22
CA GLN A 120 2.63 18.76 12.98
C GLN A 120 3.09 18.73 11.51
N MET A 121 2.49 17.86 10.71
CA MET A 121 2.80 17.69 9.30
C MET A 121 2.13 18.77 8.44
N PRO A 122 2.61 18.99 7.21
CA PRO A 122 1.99 19.91 6.29
C PRO A 122 0.50 19.61 6.08
N PRO A 123 -0.37 20.63 5.96
CA PRO A 123 -1.80 20.44 5.77
C PRO A 123 -2.10 19.67 4.47
N GLY A 124 -3.02 18.73 4.53
CA GLY A 124 -3.40 17.88 3.39
C GLY A 124 -2.62 16.56 3.28
N ILE A 125 -1.66 16.30 4.17
CA ILE A 125 -1.03 14.98 4.25
C ILE A 125 -2.01 13.94 4.80
N THR A 126 -1.99 12.74 4.21
CA THR A 126 -2.81 11.63 4.70
C THR A 126 -2.05 10.80 5.75
N PRO A 127 -2.77 10.09 6.64
CA PRO A 127 -2.13 9.14 7.56
C PRO A 127 -1.23 8.16 6.80
N PRO A 128 -0.08 7.78 7.36
CA PRO A 128 0.85 6.90 6.68
C PRO A 128 0.34 5.46 6.64
N LEU A 129 0.79 4.72 5.65
CA LEU A 129 0.63 3.27 5.58
C LEU A 129 1.73 2.62 6.42
N ILE A 130 1.33 1.80 7.40
CA ILE A 130 2.25 1.09 8.29
C ILE A 130 2.20 -0.39 7.93
N LEU A 131 3.36 -0.97 7.65
CA LEU A 131 3.52 -2.34 7.18
C LEU A 131 4.59 -3.06 8.02
N ASN A 132 4.33 -4.32 8.33
CA ASN A 132 5.39 -5.19 8.82
C ASN A 132 6.28 -5.57 7.64
N TYR A 133 7.56 -5.31 7.76
CA TYR A 133 8.55 -5.69 6.77
C TYR A 133 9.37 -6.85 7.28
N SER A 134 9.50 -7.89 6.48
CA SER A 134 10.41 -9.01 6.75
C SER A 134 11.36 -9.16 5.56
N ALA A 135 12.64 -9.08 5.83
CA ALA A 135 13.68 -9.30 4.82
C ALA A 135 13.74 -10.77 4.35
N SER A 136 13.20 -11.70 5.15
CA SER A 136 13.11 -13.12 4.80
C SER A 136 11.93 -13.47 3.90
N THR A 137 10.99 -12.53 3.69
CA THR A 137 9.85 -12.76 2.79
C THR A 137 10.29 -12.62 1.33
N VAL A 138 10.63 -13.75 0.72
CA VAL A 138 10.98 -13.82 -0.71
C VAL A 138 9.79 -14.32 -1.50
N PRO A 139 9.46 -13.70 -2.65
CA PRO A 139 8.41 -14.21 -3.52
C PRO A 139 8.73 -15.63 -3.98
N ILE A 140 7.87 -16.59 -3.65
CA ILE A 140 8.02 -17.99 -4.07
C ILE A 140 7.47 -18.22 -5.50
N LEU A 141 6.61 -17.32 -5.97
CA LEU A 141 6.00 -17.39 -7.28
C LEU A 141 5.86 -15.97 -7.84
N GLN A 142 6.25 -15.79 -9.07
CA GLN A 142 6.05 -14.55 -9.82
C GLN A 142 5.20 -14.86 -11.06
N LEU A 143 4.07 -14.20 -11.17
CA LEU A 143 3.15 -14.35 -12.30
C LEU A 143 3.25 -13.10 -13.18
N ALA A 144 3.55 -13.30 -14.46
CA ALA A 144 3.61 -12.22 -15.42
C ALA A 144 2.47 -12.37 -16.45
N PHE A 145 1.77 -11.27 -16.67
CA PHE A 145 0.60 -11.21 -17.55
C PHE A 145 0.88 -10.28 -18.70
N SER A 146 0.84 -10.82 -19.91
CA SER A 146 0.95 -10.06 -21.16
C SER A 146 -0.12 -10.50 -22.15
N SER A 147 -0.49 -9.63 -23.05
CA SER A 147 -1.46 -9.94 -24.11
C SER A 147 -1.13 -9.14 -25.38
N PRO A 148 -1.22 -9.74 -26.57
CA PRO A 148 -1.06 -9.03 -27.82
C PRO A 148 -2.27 -8.16 -28.19
N SER A 149 -3.46 -8.45 -27.61
CA SER A 149 -4.73 -7.81 -27.97
C SER A 149 -5.25 -6.81 -26.93
N LEU A 150 -4.81 -6.91 -25.69
CA LEU A 150 -5.27 -6.04 -24.60
C LEU A 150 -4.26 -4.92 -24.33
N SER A 151 -4.79 -3.71 -24.03
CA SER A 151 -3.94 -2.62 -23.60
C SER A 151 -3.37 -2.88 -22.20
N GLU A 152 -2.21 -2.28 -21.88
CA GLU A 152 -1.58 -2.39 -20.56
C GLU A 152 -2.51 -2.04 -19.40
N ALA A 153 -3.41 -1.05 -19.60
CA ALA A 153 -4.40 -0.65 -18.60
C ALA A 153 -5.42 -1.77 -18.36
N LYS A 154 -5.96 -2.38 -19.43
CA LYS A 154 -6.93 -3.48 -19.31
C LYS A 154 -6.29 -4.72 -18.69
N ILE A 155 -5.02 -5.03 -19.02
CA ILE A 155 -4.30 -6.15 -18.36
C ILE A 155 -4.17 -5.88 -16.87
N ARG A 156 -3.77 -4.66 -16.47
CA ARG A 156 -3.64 -4.31 -15.06
C ARG A 156 -4.96 -4.40 -14.32
N ASP A 157 -6.06 -3.89 -14.89
CA ASP A 157 -7.39 -3.99 -14.30
C ASP A 157 -7.84 -5.44 -14.12
N LEU A 158 -7.59 -6.28 -15.13
CA LEU A 158 -7.90 -7.71 -15.07
C LEU A 158 -7.09 -8.40 -13.96
N VAL A 159 -5.79 -8.13 -13.88
CA VAL A 159 -4.92 -8.71 -12.85
C VAL A 159 -5.35 -8.25 -11.46
N GLN A 160 -5.64 -6.96 -11.28
CA GLN A 160 -6.04 -6.39 -9.99
C GLN A 160 -7.39 -6.91 -9.52
N ASN A 161 -8.39 -6.94 -10.39
CA ASN A 161 -9.79 -7.17 -10.00
C ASN A 161 -10.21 -8.63 -10.14
N ASN A 162 -9.72 -9.34 -11.15
CA ASN A 162 -10.17 -10.69 -11.46
C ASN A 162 -9.19 -11.79 -11.01
N ILE A 163 -7.89 -11.48 -10.89
CA ILE A 163 -6.87 -12.47 -10.52
C ILE A 163 -6.44 -12.29 -9.07
N ARG A 164 -6.01 -11.09 -8.69
CA ARG A 164 -5.54 -10.82 -7.34
C ARG A 164 -6.61 -11.07 -6.27
N LEU A 165 -7.83 -10.64 -6.53
CA LEU A 165 -8.91 -10.71 -5.54
C LEU A 165 -9.25 -12.15 -5.11
N PRO A 166 -9.49 -13.10 -6.02
CA PRO A 166 -9.70 -14.50 -5.65
C PRO A 166 -8.50 -15.15 -4.96
N LEU A 167 -7.28 -14.83 -5.42
CA LEU A 167 -6.05 -15.37 -4.82
C LEU A 167 -5.83 -14.87 -3.38
N SER A 168 -6.22 -13.64 -3.08
CA SER A 168 -6.10 -13.09 -1.73
C SER A 168 -6.97 -13.81 -0.67
N ALA A 169 -7.94 -14.60 -1.11
CA ALA A 169 -8.77 -15.41 -0.22
C ALA A 169 -8.09 -16.72 0.23
N LEU A 170 -6.95 -17.08 -0.37
CA LEU A 170 -6.21 -18.29 0.00
C LEU A 170 -5.47 -18.07 1.33
N PRO A 171 -5.67 -18.94 2.34
CA PRO A 171 -5.01 -18.80 3.62
C PRO A 171 -3.49 -18.98 3.48
N GLY A 172 -2.73 -18.10 4.13
CA GLY A 172 -1.26 -18.14 4.12
C GLY A 172 -0.59 -17.51 2.90
N LEU A 173 -1.37 -16.99 1.95
CA LEU A 173 -0.84 -16.31 0.77
C LEU A 173 -0.74 -14.80 1.02
N ALA A 174 0.48 -14.27 1.01
CA ALA A 174 0.73 -12.83 1.00
C ALA A 174 0.81 -12.33 -0.44
N MET A 175 -0.13 -11.48 -0.84
CA MET A 175 -0.20 -10.98 -2.21
C MET A 175 0.22 -9.52 -2.30
N PRO A 176 1.29 -9.21 -3.05
CA PRO A 176 1.69 -7.84 -3.32
C PRO A 176 0.73 -7.16 -4.31
N THR A 177 0.83 -5.83 -4.38
CA THR A 177 0.16 -5.06 -5.43
C THR A 177 0.82 -5.33 -6.78
N PRO A 178 0.07 -5.47 -7.88
CA PRO A 178 0.64 -5.68 -9.21
C PRO A 178 1.60 -4.56 -9.61
N MET A 179 2.77 -4.93 -10.13
CA MET A 179 3.78 -4.02 -10.65
C MET A 179 3.67 -3.92 -12.17
N GLY A 180 4.04 -2.77 -12.72
CA GLY A 180 3.94 -2.51 -14.17
C GLY A 180 2.50 -2.26 -14.62
N GLY A 181 2.31 -2.23 -15.93
CA GLY A 181 1.05 -1.82 -16.56
C GLY A 181 0.72 -0.35 -16.32
N LYS A 182 -0.35 0.12 -16.92
CA LYS A 182 -0.85 1.48 -16.78
C LYS A 182 -2.09 1.47 -15.87
N GLN A 183 -2.04 2.22 -14.78
CA GLN A 183 -3.24 2.42 -13.98
C GLN A 183 -4.18 3.37 -14.69
N ARG A 184 -5.42 2.94 -14.95
CA ARG A 184 -6.41 3.80 -15.58
C ARG A 184 -6.78 4.94 -14.66
N GLN A 185 -6.79 6.16 -15.18
CA GLN A 185 -7.32 7.34 -14.51
C GLN A 185 -7.94 8.29 -15.54
N ILE A 186 -8.92 9.04 -15.10
CA ILE A 186 -9.47 10.15 -15.89
C ILE A 186 -8.68 11.40 -15.52
N THR A 187 -8.12 12.04 -16.53
CA THR A 187 -7.31 13.25 -16.37
C THR A 187 -8.03 14.44 -16.96
N LEU A 188 -8.04 15.52 -16.20
CA LEU A 188 -8.51 16.83 -16.67
C LEU A 188 -7.27 17.71 -16.90
N ASP A 189 -6.94 17.95 -18.16
CA ASP A 189 -5.87 18.86 -18.54
C ASP A 189 -6.44 20.28 -18.60
N LEU A 190 -6.11 21.10 -17.61
CA LEU A 190 -6.63 22.46 -17.46
C LEU A 190 -5.97 23.41 -18.45
N ASP A 191 -6.75 24.29 -19.08
CA ASP A 191 -6.25 25.40 -19.88
C ASP A 191 -6.12 26.67 -19.01
N PRO A 192 -4.88 27.09 -18.69
CA PRO A 192 -4.65 28.26 -17.84
C PRO A 192 -5.19 29.57 -18.44
N GLN A 193 -5.18 29.69 -19.78
CA GLN A 193 -5.66 30.90 -20.46
C GLN A 193 -7.19 30.97 -20.41
N ALA A 194 -7.86 29.85 -20.66
CA ALA A 194 -9.31 29.76 -20.56
C ALA A 194 -9.81 30.00 -19.13
N LEU A 195 -9.11 29.46 -18.12
CA LEU A 195 -9.41 29.71 -16.70
C LEU A 195 -9.26 31.18 -16.35
N ALA A 196 -8.15 31.81 -16.72
CA ALA A 196 -7.90 33.21 -16.46
C ALA A 196 -8.95 34.13 -17.16
N ALA A 197 -9.31 33.84 -18.42
CA ALA A 197 -10.30 34.57 -19.16
C ALA A 197 -11.71 34.54 -18.52
N LYS A 198 -12.01 33.48 -17.76
CA LYS A 198 -13.28 33.28 -17.06
C LYS A 198 -13.21 33.61 -15.56
N GLY A 199 -12.07 34.11 -15.05
CA GLY A 199 -11.87 34.45 -13.64
C GLY A 199 -11.97 33.24 -12.72
N LEU A 200 -11.55 32.05 -13.21
CA LEU A 200 -11.53 30.78 -12.47
C LEU A 200 -10.12 30.37 -12.11
N SER A 201 -10.00 29.66 -11.00
CA SER A 201 -8.77 28.99 -10.55
C SER A 201 -8.86 27.47 -10.75
N ALA A 202 -7.72 26.80 -10.75
CA ALA A 202 -7.67 25.33 -10.74
C ALA A 202 -8.41 24.74 -9.52
N GLN A 203 -8.41 25.46 -8.39
CA GLN A 203 -9.12 25.07 -7.18
C GLN A 203 -10.65 25.08 -7.38
N ASP A 204 -11.19 26.03 -8.15
CA ASP A 204 -12.63 26.07 -8.44
C ASP A 204 -13.08 24.83 -9.21
N VAL A 205 -12.25 24.38 -10.18
CA VAL A 205 -12.50 23.14 -10.92
C VAL A 205 -12.44 21.92 -10.01
N GLY A 206 -11.42 21.84 -9.15
CA GLY A 206 -11.27 20.74 -8.18
C GLY A 206 -12.45 20.67 -7.20
N ASN A 207 -12.89 21.81 -6.67
CA ASN A 207 -14.02 21.89 -5.76
C ASN A 207 -15.35 21.48 -6.45
N ALA A 208 -15.57 21.95 -7.68
CA ALA A 208 -16.76 21.60 -8.45
C ALA A 208 -16.82 20.09 -8.71
N LEU A 209 -15.69 19.49 -9.12
CA LEU A 209 -15.61 18.05 -9.35
C LEU A 209 -15.85 17.25 -8.05
N ALA A 210 -15.27 17.67 -6.93
CA ALA A 210 -15.47 17.03 -5.64
C ALA A 210 -16.91 17.07 -5.15
N LEU A 211 -17.61 18.19 -5.39
CA LEU A 211 -19.00 18.36 -4.98
C LEU A 211 -20.00 17.60 -5.87
N GLN A 212 -19.69 17.47 -7.16
CA GLN A 212 -20.63 16.89 -8.13
C GLN A 212 -20.37 15.41 -8.45
N ASN A 213 -19.20 14.88 -8.10
CA ASN A 213 -18.90 13.46 -8.26
C ASN A 213 -19.17 12.70 -6.95
N GLN A 214 -20.39 12.80 -6.43
CA GLN A 214 -20.77 12.19 -5.17
C GLN A 214 -22.10 11.44 -5.27
N ILE A 215 -22.18 10.34 -4.54
CA ILE A 215 -23.40 9.61 -4.26
C ILE A 215 -23.77 9.90 -2.80
N ILE A 216 -24.84 10.67 -2.58
CA ILE A 216 -25.26 11.08 -1.24
C ILE A 216 -26.50 10.29 -0.88
N PRO A 217 -26.45 9.43 0.17
CA PRO A 217 -27.64 8.82 0.72
C PRO A 217 -28.47 9.89 1.44
N VAL A 218 -29.66 10.16 0.95
CA VAL A 218 -30.55 11.20 1.51
C VAL A 218 -31.45 10.65 2.61
N GLY A 219 -31.71 9.35 2.59
CA GLY A 219 -32.57 8.67 3.56
C GLY A 219 -33.54 7.71 2.89
N THR A 220 -34.65 7.43 3.59
CA THR A 220 -35.71 6.55 3.08
C THR A 220 -37.05 7.27 3.04
N ALA A 221 -37.91 6.93 2.09
CA ALA A 221 -39.29 7.41 2.01
C ALA A 221 -40.24 6.21 2.04
N LYS A 222 -41.26 6.28 2.88
CA LYS A 222 -42.32 5.29 2.97
C LYS A 222 -43.45 5.66 2.01
N LEU A 223 -43.72 4.81 1.03
CA LEU A 223 -44.81 4.95 0.08
C LEU A 223 -45.73 3.73 0.20
N GLY A 224 -46.82 3.87 0.97
CA GLY A 224 -47.70 2.75 1.29
C GLY A 224 -46.98 1.69 2.17
N PRO A 225 -47.04 0.40 1.80
CA PRO A 225 -46.38 -0.66 2.54
C PRO A 225 -44.87 -0.80 2.26
N ASN A 226 -44.35 -0.08 1.27
CA ASN A 226 -42.94 -0.16 0.83
C ASN A 226 -42.13 1.01 1.32
N GLU A 227 -40.86 0.70 1.69
CA GLU A 227 -39.83 1.69 2.02
C GLU A 227 -38.79 1.77 0.89
N TYR A 228 -38.56 2.97 0.38
CA TYR A 228 -37.63 3.24 -0.71
C TYR A 228 -36.44 4.02 -0.20
N THR A 229 -35.24 3.55 -0.53
CA THR A 229 -34.00 4.31 -0.28
C THR A 229 -33.89 5.42 -1.33
N ILE A 230 -33.71 6.66 -0.87
CA ILE A 230 -33.50 7.80 -1.73
C ILE A 230 -32.00 8.08 -1.80
N LEU A 231 -31.47 8.04 -3.01
CA LEU A 231 -30.08 8.34 -3.31
C LEU A 231 -30.00 9.53 -4.26
N LEU A 232 -29.24 10.55 -3.90
CA LEU A 232 -28.85 11.59 -4.83
C LEU A 232 -27.53 11.15 -5.48
N ASN A 233 -27.58 10.78 -6.75
CA ASN A 233 -26.42 10.37 -7.52
C ASN A 233 -26.12 11.42 -8.58
N ASN A 234 -25.09 12.24 -8.32
CA ASN A 234 -24.58 13.25 -9.26
C ASN A 234 -23.30 12.76 -9.97
N SER A 235 -22.89 11.51 -9.74
CA SER A 235 -21.70 10.95 -10.35
C SER A 235 -21.92 10.75 -11.86
N PRO A 236 -21.04 11.26 -12.72
CA PRO A 236 -21.11 11.04 -14.17
C PRO A 236 -21.03 9.54 -14.50
N LYS A 237 -21.87 9.09 -15.42
CA LYS A 237 -21.91 7.69 -15.88
C LYS A 237 -20.93 7.45 -17.03
N ALA A 238 -20.63 8.48 -17.80
CA ALA A 238 -19.71 8.45 -18.92
C ALA A 238 -18.66 9.56 -18.78
N ILE A 239 -17.49 9.35 -19.39
CA ILE A 239 -16.38 10.33 -19.34
C ILE A 239 -16.80 11.64 -20.01
N ASP A 240 -17.58 11.56 -21.09
CA ASP A 240 -18.05 12.73 -21.82
C ASP A 240 -18.97 13.64 -20.99
N GLU A 241 -19.76 13.07 -20.08
CA GLU A 241 -20.61 13.81 -19.15
C GLU A 241 -19.81 14.72 -18.20
N LEU A 242 -18.53 14.43 -17.98
CA LEU A 242 -17.64 15.28 -17.18
C LEU A 242 -17.44 16.67 -17.82
N ASN A 243 -17.50 16.76 -19.14
CA ASN A 243 -17.38 18.04 -19.85
C ASN A 243 -18.55 18.99 -19.54
N ASP A 244 -19.72 18.42 -19.26
CA ASP A 244 -20.95 19.19 -19.02
C ASP A 244 -21.12 19.59 -17.55
N LEU A 245 -20.25 19.11 -16.65
CA LEU A 245 -20.32 19.47 -15.23
C LEU A 245 -20.11 20.99 -15.02
N PRO A 246 -21.02 21.67 -14.33
CA PRO A 246 -20.90 23.11 -14.07
C PRO A 246 -19.84 23.36 -12.98
N ILE A 247 -18.96 24.34 -13.22
CA ILE A 247 -17.96 24.80 -12.25
C ILE A 247 -18.53 25.94 -11.42
N LYS A 248 -19.00 27.02 -12.11
CA LYS A 248 -19.44 28.23 -11.46
C LYS A 248 -20.34 29.04 -12.43
N THR A 249 -21.20 29.85 -11.88
CA THR A 249 -21.94 30.86 -12.67
C THR A 249 -21.18 32.17 -12.59
N VAL A 250 -20.78 32.72 -13.74
CA VAL A 250 -20.13 34.03 -13.87
C VAL A 250 -20.96 34.88 -14.80
N ASP A 251 -21.34 36.05 -14.37
CA ASP A 251 -22.19 37.02 -15.14
C ASP A 251 -23.49 36.40 -15.71
N GLY A 252 -24.08 35.46 -14.94
CA GLY A 252 -25.32 34.77 -15.35
C GLY A 252 -25.12 33.60 -16.32
N ALA A 253 -23.90 33.35 -16.79
CA ALA A 253 -23.56 32.19 -17.62
C ALA A 253 -22.94 31.06 -16.79
N ILE A 254 -23.42 29.84 -17.02
CA ILE A 254 -22.85 28.65 -16.39
C ILE A 254 -21.59 28.24 -17.17
N ILE A 255 -20.45 28.18 -16.47
CA ILE A 255 -19.20 27.68 -17.04
C ILE A 255 -19.05 26.21 -16.70
N THR A 256 -18.83 25.38 -17.73
CA THR A 256 -18.65 23.93 -17.60
C THR A 256 -17.18 23.53 -17.72
N ILE A 257 -16.84 22.30 -17.26
CA ILE A 257 -15.47 21.76 -17.30
C ILE A 257 -14.92 21.76 -18.73
N GLY A 258 -15.69 21.32 -19.72
CA GLY A 258 -15.27 21.28 -21.12
C GLY A 258 -14.90 22.62 -21.76
N GLN A 259 -15.25 23.74 -21.11
CA GLN A 259 -14.86 25.08 -21.57
C GLN A 259 -13.49 25.54 -21.06
N VAL A 260 -12.93 24.88 -20.06
CA VAL A 260 -11.67 25.26 -19.39
C VAL A 260 -10.69 24.11 -19.20
N ALA A 261 -11.11 22.90 -19.59
CA ALA A 261 -10.30 21.69 -19.46
C ALA A 261 -10.60 20.71 -20.60
N HIS A 262 -9.61 19.86 -20.89
CA HIS A 262 -9.78 18.72 -21.77
C HIS A 262 -9.82 17.44 -20.92
N VAL A 263 -10.93 16.71 -20.99
CA VAL A 263 -11.12 15.45 -20.26
C VAL A 263 -10.65 14.30 -21.13
N ARG A 264 -9.79 13.44 -20.59
CA ARG A 264 -9.30 12.26 -21.30
C ARG A 264 -9.21 11.03 -20.39
N ASP A 265 -9.50 9.87 -20.96
CA ASP A 265 -9.18 8.57 -20.36
C ASP A 265 -7.70 8.26 -20.59
N GLY A 266 -6.95 8.16 -19.52
CA GLY A 266 -5.52 8.03 -19.62
C GLY A 266 -4.90 7.22 -18.47
N SER A 267 -3.65 7.49 -18.23
CA SER A 267 -2.90 6.93 -17.10
C SER A 267 -1.89 7.96 -16.60
N PRO A 268 -1.51 7.91 -15.31
CA PRO A 268 -0.44 8.74 -14.81
C PRO A 268 0.88 8.40 -15.52
N PRO A 269 1.90 9.27 -15.42
CA PRO A 269 3.24 8.95 -15.86
C PRO A 269 3.71 7.62 -15.26
N GLN A 270 4.17 6.71 -16.12
CA GLN A 270 4.55 5.38 -15.70
C GLN A 270 5.92 5.40 -15.03
N THR A 271 6.00 5.05 -13.75
CA THR A 271 7.24 5.04 -12.95
C THR A 271 7.91 3.66 -12.92
N ASN A 272 7.13 2.60 -13.20
CA ASN A 272 7.63 1.23 -13.25
C ASN A 272 7.19 0.53 -14.54
N ILE A 273 8.10 -0.19 -15.14
CA ILE A 273 7.87 -0.90 -16.40
C ILE A 273 8.31 -2.35 -16.22
N VAL A 274 7.38 -3.26 -16.46
CA VAL A 274 7.65 -4.70 -16.49
C VAL A 274 7.66 -5.19 -17.93
N ARG A 275 8.62 -6.05 -18.22
CA ARG A 275 8.71 -6.73 -19.52
C ARG A 275 8.93 -8.22 -19.30
N VAL A 276 8.28 -9.03 -20.14
CA VAL A 276 8.48 -10.47 -20.22
C VAL A 276 8.66 -10.81 -21.71
N ASP A 277 9.73 -11.48 -22.02
CA ASP A 277 10.14 -11.80 -23.40
C ASP A 277 10.14 -10.56 -24.33
N GLY A 278 10.60 -9.41 -23.79
CA GLY A 278 10.64 -8.14 -24.51
C GLY A 278 9.31 -7.39 -24.60
N HIS A 279 8.18 -8.01 -24.26
CA HIS A 279 6.85 -7.41 -24.32
C HIS A 279 6.47 -6.74 -23.00
N ARG A 280 5.64 -5.69 -23.07
CA ARG A 280 5.08 -5.04 -21.89
C ARG A 280 4.17 -5.99 -21.13
N ALA A 281 4.31 -6.04 -19.82
CA ALA A 281 3.60 -6.98 -18.96
C ALA A 281 3.22 -6.34 -17.60
N VAL A 282 2.38 -7.05 -16.86
CA VAL A 282 2.05 -6.78 -15.47
C VAL A 282 2.59 -7.96 -14.65
N LEU A 283 3.34 -7.69 -13.59
CA LEU A 283 3.92 -8.68 -12.71
C LEU A 283 3.18 -8.67 -11.36
N MET A 284 2.93 -9.85 -10.85
CA MET A 284 2.38 -10.05 -9.52
C MET A 284 3.14 -11.15 -8.80
#